data_2389d083fe87e3b24f1fdac3bf6668cc
#
_entry.id   2389d083fe87e3b24f1fdac3bf6668cc
#
_cell.length_a   1.000
_cell.length_b   1.000
_cell.length_c   1.000
_cell.angle_alpha   90.00
_cell.angle_beta   90.00
_cell.angle_gamma   90.00
#
_symmetry.space_group_name_H-M   'P 1'
#
loop_
_entity.id
_entity.type
_entity.pdbx_description
1 polymer ?
#
loop_
_entity_poly.entity_id
_entity_poly.type
_entity_poly.pdbx_seq_one_letter_code
_entity_poly.pdbx_strand_id
1 'polypeptide(L)'
;LYGRNTMGGIINVYTKSPLKYEGTNVWLSNGSYGYRDYALSHYKKIGEKFGYAISGDYRNSDGYFTNLFTDKKADDMKSGSARIRLEWKPQKNLSFGLMSSFDRSVQGGYPYAVCDSVTHKPGEVDYNDYSFYKRTLSTTGFSADYQGTGYSINSRTAFQYLSDHQGIDQDFSPRSIYFARQDMKQKMFSEELNIKSTTPGRY
;
A
#
# COMPACT_ATOMS: atom_id res chain seq x y z
N LEU A 1 -4.90 15.20 -16.49
CA LEU A 1 -5.69 15.60 -15.32
C LEU A 1 -5.44 14.59 -14.23
N TYR A 2 -5.17 15.08 -13.06
CA TYR A 2 -4.85 14.26 -11.89
C TYR A 2 -6.01 14.40 -10.92
N GLY A 3 -6.55 13.29 -10.43
CA GLY A 3 -7.81 13.19 -9.69
C GLY A 3 -7.94 14.10 -8.45
N ARG A 4 -8.94 13.85 -7.63
CA ARG A 4 -9.20 14.59 -6.37
C ARG A 4 -8.00 14.51 -5.42
N ASN A 5 -7.78 15.56 -4.62
CA ASN A 5 -6.78 15.63 -3.54
C ASN A 5 -5.31 15.58 -3.98
N THR A 6 -4.98 16.09 -5.16
CA THR A 6 -3.61 16.14 -5.68
C THR A 6 -2.87 17.44 -5.38
N MET A 7 -3.31 18.20 -4.37
CA MET A 7 -2.73 19.50 -4.02
C MET A 7 -1.26 19.43 -3.58
N GLY A 8 -0.81 18.31 -3.03
CA GLY A 8 0.58 18.11 -2.60
C GLY A 8 1.51 17.55 -3.68
N GLY A 9 1.00 17.16 -4.84
CA GLY A 9 1.76 16.53 -5.91
C GLY A 9 1.37 15.08 -6.18
N ILE A 10 2.05 14.46 -7.15
CA ILE A 10 1.79 13.09 -7.60
C ILE A 10 3.10 12.34 -7.72
N ILE A 11 3.10 11.10 -7.20
CA ILE A 11 4.18 10.14 -7.40
C ILE A 11 3.66 9.04 -8.31
N ASN A 12 4.22 8.93 -9.51
CA ASN A 12 3.89 7.86 -10.45
C ASN A 12 4.89 6.72 -10.31
N VAL A 13 4.41 5.51 -10.01
CA VAL A 13 5.24 4.31 -9.94
C VAL A 13 4.94 3.40 -11.13
N TYR A 14 5.93 3.19 -11.98
CA TYR A 14 5.84 2.30 -13.13
C TYR A 14 6.48 0.95 -12.79
N THR A 15 5.66 -0.08 -12.67
CA THR A 15 6.16 -1.44 -12.45
C THR A 15 6.62 -2.08 -13.76
N LYS A 16 7.52 -3.05 -13.68
CA LYS A 16 8.00 -3.80 -14.84
C LYS A 16 6.83 -4.51 -15.55
N SER A 17 6.81 -4.46 -16.88
CA SER A 17 5.83 -5.19 -17.68
C SER A 17 6.23 -6.66 -17.81
N PRO A 18 5.34 -7.63 -17.55
CA PRO A 18 5.62 -9.03 -17.75
C PRO A 18 5.74 -9.45 -19.21
N LEU A 19 5.35 -8.59 -20.16
CA LEU A 19 5.60 -8.80 -21.58
C LEU A 19 7.03 -8.45 -22.00
N LYS A 20 7.73 -7.65 -21.17
CA LYS A 20 9.09 -7.16 -21.45
C LYS A 20 10.15 -7.69 -20.50
N TYR A 21 9.75 -8.22 -19.36
CA TYR A 21 10.62 -8.71 -18.32
C TYR A 21 10.17 -10.08 -17.83
N GLU A 22 11.08 -11.03 -17.76
CA GLU A 22 10.88 -12.34 -17.17
C GLU A 22 11.91 -12.56 -16.06
N GLY A 23 11.56 -13.34 -15.08
CA GLY A 23 12.46 -13.71 -14.00
C GLY A 23 11.80 -13.75 -12.63
N THR A 24 12.58 -14.24 -11.68
CA THR A 24 12.20 -14.32 -10.28
C THR A 24 13.17 -13.49 -9.46
N ASN A 25 12.64 -12.67 -8.57
CA ASN A 25 13.46 -11.92 -7.61
C ASN A 25 13.05 -12.35 -6.20
N VAL A 26 14.04 -12.57 -5.37
CA VAL A 26 13.88 -12.89 -3.96
C VAL A 26 14.61 -11.81 -3.17
N TRP A 27 13.98 -11.30 -2.16
CA TRP A 27 14.55 -10.37 -1.20
C TRP A 27 14.41 -10.94 0.19
N LEU A 28 15.51 -11.02 0.93
CA LEU A 28 15.57 -11.51 2.30
C LEU A 28 16.41 -10.52 3.11
N SER A 29 15.81 -9.95 4.14
CA SER A 29 16.49 -9.04 5.05
C SER A 29 16.13 -9.37 6.49
N ASN A 30 17.12 -9.39 7.36
CA ASN A 30 16.95 -9.55 8.80
C ASN A 30 17.78 -8.47 9.51
N GLY A 31 17.28 -7.98 10.61
CA GLY A 31 17.92 -6.91 11.38
C GLY A 31 17.64 -7.02 12.87
N SER A 32 18.14 -6.06 13.62
CA SER A 32 17.89 -5.92 15.05
C SER A 32 16.38 -5.74 15.32
N TYR A 33 15.97 -5.94 16.56
CA TYR A 33 14.57 -5.83 17.01
C TYR A 33 13.61 -6.77 16.29
N GLY A 34 14.06 -7.98 15.96
CA GLY A 34 13.25 -8.98 15.26
C GLY A 34 12.82 -8.56 13.85
N TYR A 35 13.51 -7.57 13.24
CA TYR A 35 13.19 -7.12 11.90
C TYR A 35 13.43 -8.23 10.88
N ARG A 36 12.38 -8.50 10.10
CA ARG A 36 12.37 -9.45 8.99
C ARG A 36 11.61 -8.82 7.83
N ASP A 37 12.21 -8.84 6.64
CA ASP A 37 11.58 -8.32 5.41
C ASP A 37 11.87 -9.30 4.28
N TYR A 38 10.85 -10.03 3.85
CA TYR A 38 10.94 -11.07 2.85
C TYR A 38 10.01 -10.72 1.70
N ALA A 39 10.53 -10.76 0.48
CA ALA A 39 9.71 -10.53 -0.70
C ALA A 39 10.09 -11.51 -1.82
N LEU A 40 9.08 -11.87 -2.60
CA LEU A 40 9.21 -12.70 -3.80
C LEU A 40 8.43 -12.03 -4.93
N SER A 41 9.02 -12.00 -6.11
CA SER A 41 8.29 -11.63 -7.33
C SER A 41 8.69 -12.53 -8.48
N HIS A 42 7.72 -12.93 -9.28
CA HIS A 42 7.90 -13.75 -10.46
C HIS A 42 7.16 -13.13 -11.65
N TYR A 43 7.88 -13.01 -12.76
CA TYR A 43 7.38 -12.45 -14.02
C TYR A 43 7.53 -13.48 -15.11
N LYS A 44 6.47 -13.71 -15.89
CA LYS A 44 6.48 -14.66 -16.98
C LYS A 44 5.69 -14.15 -18.17
N LYS A 45 6.29 -14.27 -19.34
CA LYS A 45 5.64 -14.08 -20.62
C LYS A 45 5.15 -15.44 -21.16
N ILE A 46 3.93 -15.50 -21.65
CA ILE A 46 3.32 -16.68 -22.25
C ILE A 46 3.01 -16.38 -23.72
N GLY A 47 3.80 -16.96 -24.62
CA GLY A 47 3.76 -16.60 -26.03
C GLY A 47 4.13 -15.13 -26.22
N GLU A 48 3.65 -14.51 -27.32
CA GLU A 48 4.00 -13.12 -27.63
C GLU A 48 2.99 -12.08 -27.11
N LYS A 49 1.83 -12.52 -26.64
CA LYS A 49 0.69 -11.66 -26.40
C LYS A 49 0.22 -11.57 -24.97
N PHE A 50 0.65 -12.47 -24.11
CA PHE A 50 0.20 -12.52 -22.72
C PHE A 50 1.39 -12.58 -21.76
N GLY A 51 1.27 -11.91 -20.63
CA GLY A 51 2.24 -11.99 -19.55
C GLY A 51 1.58 -11.80 -18.20
N TYR A 52 2.17 -12.38 -17.17
CA TYR A 52 1.75 -12.18 -15.78
C TYR A 52 2.94 -11.88 -14.87
N ALA A 53 2.65 -11.16 -13.81
CA ALA A 53 3.56 -11.00 -12.70
C ALA A 53 2.79 -11.26 -11.40
N ILE A 54 3.41 -12.01 -10.49
CA ILE A 54 2.91 -12.27 -9.15
C ILE A 54 3.99 -11.83 -8.19
N SER A 55 3.61 -11.12 -7.13
CA SER A 55 4.53 -10.76 -6.07
C SER A 55 3.85 -10.83 -4.71
N GLY A 56 4.63 -11.03 -3.67
CA GLY A 56 4.20 -10.95 -2.29
C GLY A 56 5.36 -10.53 -1.41
N ASP A 57 5.04 -9.91 -0.29
CA ASP A 57 5.99 -9.55 0.74
C ASP A 57 5.43 -9.81 2.14
N TYR A 58 6.33 -9.98 3.06
CA TYR A 58 6.04 -10.08 4.48
C TYR A 58 7.09 -9.31 5.25
N ARG A 59 6.64 -8.45 6.15
CA ARG A 59 7.50 -7.68 7.05
C ARG A 59 7.06 -7.84 8.49
N ASN A 60 8.03 -8.00 9.38
CA ASN A 60 7.82 -8.06 10.82
C ASN A 60 8.88 -7.23 11.53
N SER A 61 8.49 -6.60 12.64
CA SER A 61 9.38 -5.99 13.61
C SER A 61 8.81 -6.19 15.00
N ASP A 62 9.63 -6.56 15.96
CA ASP A 62 9.19 -6.73 17.36
C ASP A 62 8.96 -5.38 18.07
N GLY A 63 9.42 -4.27 17.47
CA GLY A 63 9.31 -2.91 18.02
C GLY A 63 10.53 -2.47 18.83
N TYR A 64 10.62 -1.18 19.02
CA TYR A 64 11.75 -0.51 19.68
C TYR A 64 11.43 -0.15 21.11
N PHE A 65 10.23 0.34 21.37
CA PHE A 65 9.80 0.90 22.64
C PHE A 65 9.10 -0.16 23.51
N THR A 66 9.52 -0.28 24.75
CA THR A 66 8.83 -1.14 25.73
C THR A 66 7.85 -0.30 26.52
N ASN A 67 6.60 -0.73 26.58
CA ASN A 67 5.60 -0.14 27.46
C ASN A 67 5.80 -0.70 28.88
N LEU A 68 6.12 0.16 29.83
CA LEU A 68 6.47 -0.24 31.20
C LEU A 68 5.29 -0.88 31.94
N PHE A 69 4.06 -0.45 31.65
CA PHE A 69 2.87 -1.02 32.27
C PHE A 69 2.62 -2.48 31.88
N THR A 70 2.83 -2.80 30.59
CA THR A 70 2.51 -4.13 30.06
C THR A 70 3.72 -5.04 29.93
N ASP A 71 4.94 -4.51 30.08
CA ASP A 71 6.22 -5.17 29.80
C ASP A 71 6.30 -5.77 28.38
N LYS A 72 5.61 -5.12 27.41
CA LYS A 72 5.57 -5.54 26.01
C LYS A 72 6.01 -4.41 25.10
N LYS A 73 6.40 -4.75 23.89
CA LYS A 73 6.68 -3.74 22.86
C LYS A 73 5.39 -3.02 22.47
N ALA A 74 5.49 -1.69 22.40
CA ALA A 74 4.37 -0.83 22.08
C ALA A 74 4.16 -0.65 20.56
N ASP A 75 5.23 -0.82 19.77
CA ASP A 75 5.32 -0.48 18.35
C ASP A 75 5.70 -1.69 17.48
N ASP A 76 5.32 -2.90 17.91
CA ASP A 76 5.47 -4.10 17.07
C ASP A 76 4.67 -3.95 15.77
N MET A 77 5.18 -4.55 14.69
CA MET A 77 4.53 -4.46 13.39
C MET A 77 4.60 -5.78 12.63
N LYS A 78 3.48 -6.15 12.01
CA LYS A 78 3.40 -7.23 11.03
C LYS A 78 2.62 -6.73 9.83
N SER A 79 3.19 -6.89 8.64
CA SER A 79 2.52 -6.55 7.39
C SER A 79 2.82 -7.58 6.32
N GLY A 80 1.92 -7.68 5.37
CA GLY A 80 2.13 -8.49 4.19
C GLY A 80 1.28 -8.02 3.04
N SER A 81 1.78 -8.19 1.83
CA SER A 81 1.05 -7.87 0.63
C SER A 81 1.13 -8.98 -0.40
N ALA A 82 0.14 -9.03 -1.26
CA ALA A 82 0.14 -9.85 -2.47
C ALA A 82 -0.36 -9.03 -3.65
N ARG A 83 0.26 -9.22 -4.82
CA ARG A 83 -0.12 -8.50 -6.03
C ARG A 83 -0.05 -9.45 -7.23
N ILE A 84 -1.03 -9.33 -8.11
CA ILE A 84 -1.04 -9.92 -9.45
C ILE A 84 -1.16 -8.82 -10.51
N ARG A 85 -0.40 -8.96 -11.58
CA ARG A 85 -0.51 -8.13 -12.79
C ARG A 85 -0.61 -9.04 -13.98
N LEU A 86 -1.63 -8.81 -14.81
CA LEU A 86 -1.83 -9.48 -16.09
C LEU A 86 -1.75 -8.44 -17.20
N GLU A 87 -1.07 -8.78 -18.27
CA GLU A 87 -1.02 -7.97 -19.49
C GLU A 87 -1.35 -8.84 -20.70
N TRP A 88 -2.30 -8.38 -21.50
CA TRP A 88 -2.70 -9.06 -22.72
C TRP A 88 -2.71 -8.10 -23.89
N LYS A 89 -1.95 -8.42 -24.92
CA LYS A 89 -1.80 -7.64 -26.15
C LYS A 89 -2.24 -8.46 -27.36
N PRO A 90 -3.57 -8.61 -27.60
CA PRO A 90 -4.10 -9.45 -28.67
C PRO A 90 -3.67 -8.95 -30.05
N GLN A 91 -3.51 -7.64 -30.22
CA GLN A 91 -3.08 -6.98 -31.46
C GLN A 91 -2.02 -5.92 -31.15
N LYS A 92 -1.29 -5.48 -32.21
CA LYS A 92 -0.22 -4.47 -32.05
C LYS A 92 -0.73 -3.14 -31.50
N ASN A 93 -1.97 -2.82 -31.80
CA ASN A 93 -2.63 -1.57 -31.45
C ASN A 93 -3.65 -1.68 -30.29
N LEU A 94 -3.82 -2.87 -29.67
CA LEU A 94 -4.75 -3.09 -28.59
C LEU A 94 -4.07 -3.83 -27.45
N SER A 95 -4.18 -3.29 -26.25
CA SER A 95 -3.67 -3.91 -25.02
C SER A 95 -4.63 -3.77 -23.84
N PHE A 96 -4.63 -4.77 -23.00
CA PHE A 96 -5.39 -4.82 -21.76
C PHE A 96 -4.43 -5.10 -20.60
N GLY A 97 -4.72 -4.52 -19.44
CA GLY A 97 -4.02 -4.77 -18.21
C GLY A 97 -4.99 -4.96 -17.05
N LEU A 98 -4.71 -5.92 -16.19
CA LEU A 98 -5.37 -6.10 -14.90
C LEU A 98 -4.30 -6.11 -13.82
N MET A 99 -4.52 -5.33 -12.77
CA MET A 99 -3.69 -5.35 -11.58
C MET A 99 -4.58 -5.45 -10.36
N SER A 100 -4.29 -6.39 -9.48
CA SER A 100 -4.97 -6.50 -8.19
C SER A 100 -3.93 -6.63 -7.09
N SER A 101 -4.14 -5.93 -5.98
CA SER A 101 -3.32 -6.03 -4.78
C SER A 101 -4.19 -6.17 -3.54
N PHE A 102 -3.63 -6.86 -2.58
CA PHE A 102 -4.15 -7.00 -1.23
C PHE A 102 -3.03 -6.74 -0.24
N ASP A 103 -3.27 -5.82 0.68
CA ASP A 103 -2.31 -5.41 1.70
C ASP A 103 -2.96 -5.51 3.07
N ARG A 104 -2.26 -6.10 4.03
CA ARG A 104 -2.68 -6.14 5.43
C ARG A 104 -1.53 -5.73 6.34
N SER A 105 -1.81 -4.79 7.23
CA SER A 105 -0.89 -4.35 8.28
C SER A 105 -1.55 -4.43 9.64
N VAL A 106 -0.81 -4.93 10.61
CA VAL A 106 -1.17 -4.91 12.02
C VAL A 106 0.05 -4.40 12.76
N GLN A 107 -0.13 -3.34 13.52
CA GLN A 107 0.93 -2.79 14.34
C GLN A 107 0.38 -2.53 15.75
N GLY A 108 1.28 -2.54 16.71
CA GLY A 108 1.04 -2.06 18.05
C GLY A 108 0.65 -0.61 18.04
N GLY A 109 0.43 -0.05 19.19
CA GLY A 109 0.01 1.33 19.32
C GLY A 109 1.10 2.32 18.97
N TYR A 110 0.86 3.49 19.41
CA TYR A 110 1.78 4.59 19.25
C TYR A 110 2.63 4.70 20.51
N PRO A 111 3.97 4.67 20.42
CA PRO A 111 4.86 4.75 21.59
C PRO A 111 4.94 6.20 22.10
N TYR A 112 3.78 6.78 22.39
CA TYR A 112 3.70 8.11 22.99
C TYR A 112 3.97 8.06 24.48
N ALA A 113 4.54 9.12 25.00
CA ALA A 113 4.80 9.32 26.41
C ALA A 113 4.48 10.75 26.81
N VAL A 114 4.09 10.94 28.05
CA VAL A 114 3.86 12.28 28.61
C VAL A 114 5.19 13.03 28.69
N CYS A 115 5.20 14.28 28.22
CA CYS A 115 6.37 15.14 28.31
C CYS A 115 6.47 15.70 29.75
N ASP A 116 7.64 15.59 30.36
CA ASP A 116 7.94 16.24 31.62
C ASP A 116 7.95 17.78 31.44
N SER A 117 7.10 18.47 32.14
CA SER A 117 6.91 19.92 32.02
C SER A 117 8.10 20.75 32.50
N VAL A 118 8.98 20.18 33.32
CA VAL A 118 10.15 20.85 33.87
C VAL A 118 11.38 20.62 33.01
N THR A 119 11.64 19.38 32.64
CA THR A 119 12.83 19.01 31.88
C THR A 119 12.62 19.08 30.37
N HIS A 120 11.38 19.21 29.89
CA HIS A 120 10.97 19.16 28.48
C HIS A 120 11.43 17.90 27.74
N LYS A 121 11.64 16.81 28.48
CA LYS A 121 12.02 15.51 27.89
C LYS A 121 10.79 14.60 27.82
N PRO A 122 10.68 13.76 26.78
CA PRO A 122 9.67 12.71 26.76
C PRO A 122 9.93 11.75 27.94
N GLY A 123 8.86 11.35 28.61
CA GLY A 123 8.89 10.29 29.61
C GLY A 123 9.00 8.90 28.96
N GLU A 124 8.86 7.87 29.78
CA GLU A 124 8.79 6.50 29.31
C GLU A 124 7.37 6.18 28.78
N VAL A 125 7.28 5.23 27.87
CA VAL A 125 6.00 4.70 27.38
C VAL A 125 5.38 3.86 28.51
N ASP A 126 4.27 4.34 29.11
CA ASP A 126 3.68 3.74 30.29
C ASP A 126 2.16 3.94 30.30
N TYR A 127 1.46 3.19 29.44
CA TYR A 127 -0.01 3.27 29.31
C TYR A 127 -0.65 1.90 29.45
N ASN A 128 -1.88 1.86 30.01
CA ASN A 128 -2.57 0.63 30.36
C ASN A 128 -3.47 0.07 29.26
N ASP A 129 -4.08 0.93 28.45
CA ASP A 129 -5.03 0.49 27.45
C ASP A 129 -4.32 0.05 26.15
N TYR A 130 -4.69 -1.12 25.64
CA TYR A 130 -4.06 -1.70 24.44
C TYR A 130 -4.28 -0.83 23.20
N SER A 131 -3.24 -0.16 22.76
CA SER A 131 -3.23 0.63 21.56
C SER A 131 -2.85 -0.22 20.34
N PHE A 132 -3.50 0.02 19.20
CA PHE A 132 -3.27 -0.74 17.98
C PHE A 132 -3.68 0.04 16.73
N TYR A 133 -3.08 -0.33 15.59
CA TYR A 133 -3.53 0.05 14.27
C TYR A 133 -3.59 -1.17 13.34
N LYS A 134 -4.75 -1.40 12.74
CA LYS A 134 -4.98 -2.52 11.82
C LYS A 134 -5.56 -1.98 10.52
N ARG A 135 -4.91 -2.29 9.41
CA ARG A 135 -5.32 -1.85 8.08
C ARG A 135 -5.44 -3.01 7.13
N THR A 136 -6.49 -3.00 6.34
CA THR A 136 -6.66 -3.87 5.17
C THR A 136 -6.97 -3.00 3.96
N LEU A 137 -6.20 -3.15 2.91
CA LEU A 137 -6.39 -2.42 1.64
C LEU A 137 -6.44 -3.44 0.50
N SER A 138 -7.48 -3.35 -0.33
CA SER A 138 -7.57 -4.11 -1.58
C SER A 138 -7.80 -3.12 -2.72
N THR A 139 -7.01 -3.24 -3.78
CA THR A 139 -7.11 -2.39 -4.96
C THR A 139 -7.09 -3.25 -6.20
N THR A 140 -8.04 -3.04 -7.10
CA THR A 140 -8.08 -3.69 -8.41
C THR A 140 -8.23 -2.63 -9.49
N GLY A 141 -7.36 -2.65 -10.48
CA GLY A 141 -7.38 -1.74 -11.61
C GLY A 141 -7.40 -2.51 -12.93
N PHE A 142 -8.25 -2.09 -13.83
CA PHE A 142 -8.32 -2.56 -15.21
C PHE A 142 -7.92 -1.44 -16.15
N SER A 143 -7.18 -1.77 -17.19
CA SER A 143 -6.75 -0.82 -18.22
C SER A 143 -7.01 -1.37 -19.61
N ALA A 144 -7.43 -0.51 -20.52
CA ALA A 144 -7.55 -0.80 -21.95
C ALA A 144 -6.94 0.35 -22.74
N ASP A 145 -6.03 0.01 -23.66
CA ASP A 145 -5.35 0.97 -24.52
C ASP A 145 -5.53 0.57 -25.99
N TYR A 146 -6.07 1.49 -26.78
CA TYR A 146 -6.26 1.31 -28.21
C TYR A 146 -5.59 2.44 -28.98
N GLN A 147 -4.82 2.08 -30.01
CA GLN A 147 -4.16 3.00 -30.91
C GLN A 147 -4.82 2.89 -32.29
N GLY A 148 -5.65 3.86 -32.65
CA GLY A 148 -6.26 3.99 -33.98
C GLY A 148 -5.37 4.77 -34.95
N THR A 149 -5.84 4.94 -36.16
CA THR A 149 -5.20 5.82 -37.15
C THR A 149 -5.57 7.28 -36.83
N GLY A 150 -4.60 8.04 -36.33
CA GLY A 150 -4.79 9.44 -35.97
C GLY A 150 -5.40 9.71 -34.59
N TYR A 151 -5.66 8.68 -33.78
CA TYR A 151 -6.17 8.84 -32.41
C TYR A 151 -5.75 7.71 -31.49
N SER A 152 -5.80 7.96 -30.20
CA SER A 152 -5.63 6.93 -29.16
C SER A 152 -6.76 7.02 -28.13
N ILE A 153 -7.16 5.86 -27.60
CA ILE A 153 -8.14 5.74 -26.52
C ILE A 153 -7.48 4.99 -25.37
N ASN A 154 -7.57 5.55 -24.19
CA ASN A 154 -7.07 4.93 -22.96
C ASN A 154 -8.19 4.95 -21.93
N SER A 155 -8.55 3.79 -21.38
CA SER A 155 -9.51 3.63 -20.29
C SER A 155 -8.80 3.06 -19.07
N ARG A 156 -9.13 3.59 -17.89
CA ARG A 156 -8.59 3.16 -16.60
C ARG A 156 -9.73 3.10 -15.60
N THR A 157 -10.10 1.89 -15.23
CA THR A 157 -11.12 1.62 -14.19
C THR A 157 -10.43 1.12 -12.95
N ALA A 158 -10.74 1.65 -11.78
CA ALA A 158 -10.20 1.15 -10.53
C ALA A 158 -11.26 1.07 -9.43
N PHE A 159 -11.11 0.04 -8.61
CA PHE A 159 -11.88 -0.15 -7.39
C PHE A 159 -10.92 -0.34 -6.22
N GLN A 160 -11.20 0.34 -5.11
CA GLN A 160 -10.45 0.25 -3.87
C GLN A 160 -11.38 0.01 -2.69
N TYR A 161 -10.98 -0.88 -1.81
CA TYR A 161 -11.58 -1.11 -0.51
C TYR A 161 -10.54 -0.92 0.57
N LEU A 162 -10.84 -0.05 1.53
CA LEU A 162 -10.02 0.22 2.71
C LEU A 162 -10.84 -0.09 3.96
N SER A 163 -10.21 -0.76 4.91
CA SER A 163 -10.73 -0.96 6.27
C SER A 163 -9.62 -0.68 7.27
N ASP A 164 -9.78 0.36 8.06
CA ASP A 164 -8.87 0.76 9.12
C ASP A 164 -9.57 0.63 10.48
N HIS A 165 -8.85 0.08 11.44
CA HIS A 165 -9.25 -0.02 12.84
C HIS A 165 -8.10 0.46 13.70
N GLN A 166 -8.32 1.47 14.52
CA GLN A 166 -7.33 1.94 15.46
C GLN A 166 -7.92 2.12 16.86
N GLY A 167 -7.11 1.83 17.84
CA GLY A 167 -7.36 2.14 19.24
C GLY A 167 -6.14 2.84 19.82
N ILE A 168 -6.34 3.90 20.55
CA ILE A 168 -5.28 4.73 21.10
C ILE A 168 -5.63 5.06 22.55
N ASP A 169 -4.75 4.69 23.48
CA ASP A 169 -4.71 5.27 24.79
C ASP A 169 -4.27 6.73 24.63
N GLN A 170 -5.16 7.68 24.91
CA GLN A 170 -4.90 9.09 24.68
C GLN A 170 -4.46 9.87 25.92
N ASP A 171 -4.54 9.28 27.08
CA ASP A 171 -3.98 9.88 28.29
C ASP A 171 -2.52 9.47 28.51
N PHE A 172 -2.04 8.44 27.79
CA PHE A 172 -0.66 7.93 27.81
C PHE A 172 -0.16 7.62 29.22
N SER A 173 -1.04 7.16 30.09
CA SER A 173 -0.75 6.91 31.51
C SER A 173 -1.19 5.51 31.94
N PRO A 174 -0.73 5.01 33.12
CA PRO A 174 -1.21 3.76 33.69
C PRO A 174 -2.67 3.80 34.17
N ARG A 175 -3.41 4.87 33.88
CA ARG A 175 -4.80 5.05 34.34
C ARG A 175 -5.73 5.01 33.15
N SER A 176 -6.84 4.29 33.28
CA SER A 176 -7.89 4.22 32.26
C SER A 176 -8.77 5.48 32.33
N ILE A 177 -8.32 6.57 31.71
CA ILE A 177 -9.03 7.86 31.70
C ILE A 177 -9.67 8.10 30.33
N TYR A 178 -8.91 7.94 29.25
CA TYR A 178 -9.40 8.26 27.92
C TYR A 178 -8.82 7.34 26.84
N PHE A 179 -9.67 6.50 26.26
CA PHE A 179 -9.34 5.63 25.13
C PHE A 179 -10.13 6.05 23.88
N ALA A 180 -9.45 6.33 22.80
CA ALA A 180 -10.08 6.64 21.52
C ALA A 180 -10.06 5.43 20.60
N ARG A 181 -11.22 5.12 20.01
CA ARG A 181 -11.34 4.11 18.96
C ARG A 181 -11.92 4.72 17.71
N GLN A 182 -11.31 4.39 16.57
CA GLN A 182 -11.78 4.81 15.26
C GLN A 182 -11.83 3.60 14.33
N ASP A 183 -12.98 3.40 13.71
CA ASP A 183 -13.20 2.40 12.68
C ASP A 183 -13.60 3.12 11.39
N MET A 184 -12.87 2.87 10.30
CA MET A 184 -13.14 3.46 8.99
C MET A 184 -13.25 2.38 7.93
N LYS A 185 -14.28 2.46 7.10
CA LYS A 185 -14.43 1.64 5.90
C LYS A 185 -14.69 2.55 4.71
N GLN A 186 -13.92 2.41 3.67
CA GLN A 186 -14.04 3.22 2.47
C GLN A 186 -14.08 2.31 1.24
N LYS A 187 -15.00 2.62 0.32
CA LYS A 187 -15.05 2.05 -1.02
C LYS A 187 -14.90 3.19 -2.02
N MET A 188 -14.01 3.04 -2.97
CA MET A 188 -13.78 4.03 -4.01
C MET A 188 -13.84 3.33 -5.37
N PHE A 189 -14.59 3.92 -6.28
CA PHE A 189 -14.60 3.57 -7.69
C PHE A 189 -14.12 4.78 -8.49
N SER A 190 -13.27 4.55 -9.47
CA SER A 190 -12.81 5.59 -10.39
C SER A 190 -12.77 5.07 -11.82
N GLU A 191 -13.13 5.94 -12.74
CA GLU A 191 -13.04 5.72 -14.17
C GLU A 191 -12.40 6.94 -14.83
N GLU A 192 -11.47 6.69 -15.72
CA GLU A 192 -10.82 7.71 -16.52
C GLU A 192 -10.80 7.26 -17.98
N LEU A 193 -11.41 8.04 -18.87
CA LEU A 193 -11.39 7.83 -20.31
C LEU A 193 -10.66 9.00 -20.98
N ASN A 194 -9.57 8.68 -21.65
CA ASN A 194 -8.78 9.65 -22.42
C ASN A 194 -8.84 9.31 -23.89
N ILE A 195 -9.27 10.29 -24.71
CA ILE A 195 -9.24 10.23 -26.18
C ILE A 195 -8.33 11.36 -26.65
N LYS A 196 -7.29 11.02 -27.38
CA LYS A 196 -6.28 11.97 -27.87
C LYS A 196 -6.10 11.84 -29.37
N SER A 197 -6.03 12.96 -30.08
CA SER A 197 -5.53 12.97 -31.45
C SER A 197 -4.03 12.67 -31.47
N THR A 198 -3.60 11.82 -32.35
CA THR A 198 -2.18 11.52 -32.61
C THR A 198 -1.69 12.15 -33.95
N THR A 199 -2.58 12.81 -34.66
CA THR A 199 -2.22 13.60 -35.84
C THR A 199 -1.79 15.00 -35.40
N PRO A 200 -0.62 15.51 -35.81
CA PRO A 200 -0.23 16.88 -35.51
C PRO A 200 -1.29 17.85 -36.10
N GLY A 201 -2.02 18.53 -35.21
CA GLY A 201 -2.91 19.61 -35.62
C GLY A 201 -2.09 20.84 -35.98
N ARG A 202 -2.42 21.49 -37.07
CA ARG A 202 -2.05 22.89 -37.30
C ARG A 202 -2.99 23.73 -36.40
N TYR A 203 -2.46 24.30 -35.34
CA TYR A 203 -3.06 25.38 -34.59
C TYR A 203 -2.35 26.67 -34.97
#